data_2baa1ab2af110fda83b28fad992219e3
#
_entry.id   2baa1ab2af110fda83b28fad992219e3
#
_cell.length_a   1.000
_cell.length_b   1.000
_cell.length_c   1.000
_cell.angle_alpha   90.00
_cell.angle_beta   90.00
_cell.angle_gamma   90.00
#
_symmetry.space_group_name_H-M   'P 1'
#
loop_
_entity.id
_entity.type
_entity.pdbx_description
1 polymer ?
#
loop_
_entity_poly.entity_id
_entity_poly.type
_entity_poly.pdbx_seq_one_letter_code
_entity_poly.pdbx_strand_id
1 'polypeptide(L)'
;MAKPVRNPTEPLRTRHVFLDTEVYRRAAFNISNTPFALLAKQIEDGRVVLHTTDITLTEIHRQLKETAVAMAAEAKRLVRDFNRIAQLTGEDNVTVRDVDGSALGEKAWAGFVDVLVKRFRSHSVLALEVPARIVFDRYFDGRPPFDHRGSKEFPDAFIVEALARYCNSNEISMYVVSGDAALRKAAGEHDTLLPWRH
;
A
#
# COMPACT_ATOMS: atom_id res chain seq x y z
N MET A 1 1.13 4.93 -26.70
CA MET A 1 2.52 4.43 -26.72
C MET A 1 2.96 4.20 -25.28
N ALA A 2 3.39 2.99 -24.91
CA ALA A 2 3.91 2.72 -23.56
C ALA A 2 5.23 3.50 -23.38
N LYS A 3 5.34 4.30 -22.32
CA LYS A 3 6.62 4.94 -21.95
C LYS A 3 7.65 3.83 -21.71
N PRO A 4 8.89 3.96 -22.22
CA PRO A 4 9.90 2.90 -22.10
C PRO A 4 10.23 2.60 -20.64
N VAL A 5 10.48 1.32 -20.35
CA VAL A 5 11.02 0.87 -19.07
C VAL A 5 12.38 1.56 -18.89
N ARG A 6 12.53 2.29 -17.79
CA ARG A 6 13.73 3.10 -17.52
C ARG A 6 14.98 2.23 -17.37
N ASN A 7 16.08 2.68 -17.96
CA ASN A 7 17.40 2.11 -17.69
C ASN A 7 17.82 2.41 -16.25
N PRO A 8 18.22 1.41 -15.44
CA PRO A 8 18.60 1.58 -14.04
C PRO A 8 19.78 2.54 -13.80
N THR A 9 20.50 2.93 -14.83
CA THR A 9 21.64 3.87 -14.76
C THR A 9 21.24 5.33 -14.94
N GLU A 10 19.99 5.65 -15.31
CA GLU A 10 19.56 7.05 -15.43
C GLU A 10 19.31 7.69 -14.05
N PRO A 11 19.72 8.97 -13.82
CA PRO A 11 19.45 9.67 -12.58
C PRO A 11 17.95 9.82 -12.33
N LEU A 12 17.51 9.76 -11.06
CA LEU A 12 16.10 9.97 -10.71
C LEU A 12 15.67 11.38 -11.09
N ARG A 13 14.48 11.53 -11.68
CA ARG A 13 13.92 12.84 -12.05
C ARG A 13 13.39 13.61 -10.85
N THR A 14 13.02 12.89 -9.80
CA THR A 14 12.49 13.44 -8.56
C THR A 14 12.86 12.51 -7.39
N ARG A 15 12.85 13.05 -6.20
CA ARG A 15 13.01 12.28 -4.95
C ARG A 15 11.67 11.88 -4.32
N HIS A 16 10.55 12.40 -4.82
CA HIS A 16 9.22 12.15 -4.28
C HIS A 16 8.69 10.82 -4.80
N VAL A 17 8.23 9.96 -3.88
CA VAL A 17 7.76 8.61 -4.16
C VAL A 17 6.47 8.35 -3.41
N PHE A 18 5.47 7.85 -4.10
CA PHE A 18 4.28 7.23 -3.52
C PHE A 18 4.38 5.71 -3.72
N LEU A 19 4.07 4.95 -2.67
CA LEU A 19 3.97 3.50 -2.70
C LEU A 19 2.51 3.09 -2.56
N ASP A 20 2.01 2.37 -3.55
CA ASP A 20 0.68 1.78 -3.54
C ASP A 20 0.53 0.71 -2.44
N THR A 21 -0.68 0.47 -1.96
CA THR A 21 -1.04 -0.55 -0.96
C THR A 21 -0.48 -1.92 -1.32
N GLU A 22 -0.45 -2.29 -2.61
CA GLU A 22 0.09 -3.56 -3.08
C GLU A 22 1.57 -3.76 -2.71
N VAL A 23 2.37 -2.70 -2.71
CA VAL A 23 3.80 -2.77 -2.34
C VAL A 23 3.97 -3.25 -0.90
N TYR A 24 3.17 -2.71 0.02
CA TYR A 24 3.17 -3.11 1.42
C TYR A 24 2.61 -4.53 1.60
N ARG A 25 1.54 -4.87 0.89
CA ARG A 25 0.91 -6.19 0.92
C ARG A 25 1.88 -7.29 0.45
N ARG A 26 2.61 -7.09 -0.64
CA ARG A 26 3.63 -8.03 -1.14
C ARG A 26 4.76 -8.26 -0.14
N ALA A 27 5.08 -7.27 0.65
CA ALA A 27 6.02 -7.40 1.76
C ALA A 27 5.39 -8.02 3.02
N ALA A 28 4.16 -8.53 2.96
CA ALA A 28 3.37 -8.99 4.11
C ALA A 28 3.33 -7.93 5.23
N PHE A 29 3.29 -6.65 4.86
CA PHE A 29 3.38 -5.49 5.76
C PHE A 29 4.62 -5.45 6.64
N ASN A 30 5.64 -6.24 6.31
CA ASN A 30 6.93 -6.23 7.02
C ASN A 30 7.79 -5.06 6.54
N ILE A 31 7.52 -3.88 7.07
CA ILE A 31 8.29 -2.64 6.77
C ILE A 31 9.66 -2.59 7.46
N SER A 32 10.09 -3.68 8.09
CA SER A 32 11.46 -3.85 8.61
C SER A 32 12.32 -4.75 7.74
N ASN A 33 11.80 -5.30 6.64
CA ASN A 33 12.56 -6.10 5.70
C ASN A 33 13.66 -5.28 4.98
N THR A 34 14.58 -5.94 4.29
CA THR A 34 15.73 -5.30 3.63
C THR A 34 15.35 -4.17 2.66
N PRO A 35 14.37 -4.34 1.74
CA PRO A 35 13.95 -3.25 0.86
C PRO A 35 13.48 -2.00 1.60
N PHE A 36 12.64 -2.17 2.63
CA PHE A 36 12.18 -1.03 3.43
C PHE A 36 13.27 -0.45 4.33
N ALA A 37 14.21 -1.26 4.79
CA ALA A 37 15.39 -0.76 5.53
C ALA A 37 16.27 0.13 4.63
N LEU A 38 16.46 -0.26 3.37
CA LEU A 38 17.18 0.54 2.38
C LEU A 38 16.40 1.83 2.05
N LEU A 39 15.09 1.75 1.90
CA LEU A 39 14.24 2.93 1.70
C LEU A 39 14.37 3.92 2.87
N ALA A 40 14.30 3.41 4.10
CA ALA A 40 14.46 4.25 5.29
C ALA A 40 15.80 5.00 5.30
N LYS A 41 16.88 4.33 4.92
CA LYS A 41 18.20 4.97 4.78
C LYS A 41 18.20 6.07 3.71
N GLN A 42 17.57 5.84 2.55
CA GLN A 42 17.48 6.86 1.50
C GLN A 42 16.66 8.08 1.96
N ILE A 43 15.62 7.85 2.79
CA ILE A 43 14.83 8.92 3.39
C ILE A 43 15.65 9.70 4.43
N GLU A 44 16.39 9.01 5.29
CA GLU A 44 17.28 9.60 6.28
C GLU A 44 18.36 10.48 5.63
N ASP A 45 18.94 10.00 4.52
CA ASP A 45 19.92 10.72 3.70
C ASP A 45 19.30 11.89 2.90
N GLY A 46 17.97 12.11 2.98
CA GLY A 46 17.25 13.16 2.26
C GLY A 46 17.14 12.92 0.74
N ARG A 47 17.47 11.72 0.27
CA ARG A 47 17.42 11.34 -1.15
C ARG A 47 16.04 10.92 -1.62
N VAL A 48 15.17 10.52 -0.71
CA VAL A 48 13.78 10.11 -0.97
C VAL A 48 12.86 10.83 0.00
N VAL A 49 11.70 11.23 -0.49
CA VAL A 49 10.57 11.76 0.28
C VAL A 49 9.39 10.83 0.01
N LEU A 50 8.95 10.12 1.04
CA LEU A 50 7.82 9.20 0.93
C LEU A 50 6.50 9.94 1.10
N HIS A 51 5.55 9.66 0.20
CA HIS A 51 4.17 10.14 0.29
C HIS A 51 3.22 8.96 0.49
N THR A 52 2.16 9.21 1.22
CA THR A 52 1.04 8.28 1.41
C THR A 52 -0.28 9.05 1.26
N THR A 53 -1.39 8.33 1.09
CA THR A 53 -2.73 8.93 1.10
C THR A 53 -3.57 8.37 2.24
N ASP A 54 -4.58 9.11 2.66
CA ASP A 54 -5.58 8.66 3.64
C ASP A 54 -6.31 7.39 3.17
N ILE A 55 -6.60 7.27 1.87
CA ILE A 55 -7.19 6.06 1.28
C ILE A 55 -6.23 4.86 1.42
N THR A 56 -4.96 5.02 1.01
CA THR A 56 -3.93 3.97 1.14
C THR A 56 -3.77 3.52 2.59
N LEU A 57 -3.74 4.47 3.53
CA LEU A 57 -3.65 4.16 4.96
C LEU A 57 -4.87 3.39 5.46
N THR A 58 -6.08 3.78 5.04
CA THR A 58 -7.32 3.09 5.39
C THR A 58 -7.35 1.66 4.85
N GLU A 59 -6.89 1.45 3.63
CA GLU A 59 -6.78 0.11 3.03
C GLU A 59 -5.77 -0.77 3.77
N ILE A 60 -4.60 -0.25 4.10
CA ILE A 60 -3.58 -0.99 4.87
C ILE A 60 -4.13 -1.37 6.24
N HIS A 61 -4.79 -0.44 6.94
CA HIS A 61 -5.42 -0.73 8.24
C HIS A 61 -6.42 -1.89 8.14
N ARG A 62 -7.35 -1.80 7.18
CA ARG A 62 -8.33 -2.86 6.93
C ARG A 62 -7.66 -4.21 6.64
N GLN A 63 -6.67 -4.23 5.74
CA GLN A 63 -5.98 -5.46 5.35
C GLN A 63 -5.14 -6.08 6.48
N LEU A 64 -4.48 -5.27 7.30
CA LEU A 64 -3.76 -5.74 8.50
C LEU A 64 -4.72 -6.39 9.50
N LYS A 65 -5.88 -5.78 9.75
CA LYS A 65 -6.90 -6.32 10.65
C LYS A 65 -7.47 -7.63 10.12
N GLU A 66 -7.88 -7.68 8.85
CA GLU A 66 -8.38 -8.89 8.19
C GLU A 66 -7.34 -10.02 8.25
N THR A 67 -6.07 -9.71 7.97
CA THR A 67 -4.97 -10.67 8.01
C THR A 67 -4.75 -11.21 9.43
N ALA A 68 -4.73 -10.36 10.43
CA ALA A 68 -4.54 -10.77 11.82
C ALA A 68 -5.68 -11.66 12.33
N VAL A 69 -6.92 -11.32 11.98
CA VAL A 69 -8.10 -12.16 12.31
C VAL A 69 -8.00 -13.53 11.65
N ALA A 70 -7.67 -13.58 10.35
CA ALA A 70 -7.52 -14.84 9.62
C ALA A 70 -6.38 -15.70 10.19
N MET A 71 -5.24 -15.10 10.53
CA MET A 71 -4.11 -15.82 11.12
C MET A 71 -4.44 -16.37 12.51
N ALA A 72 -5.14 -15.62 13.36
CA ALA A 72 -5.58 -16.08 14.67
C ALA A 72 -6.55 -17.29 14.57
N ALA A 73 -7.49 -17.22 13.63
CA ALA A 73 -8.42 -18.33 13.37
C ALA A 73 -7.70 -19.58 12.85
N GLU A 74 -6.74 -19.40 11.92
CA GLU A 74 -5.98 -20.52 11.35
C GLU A 74 -5.08 -21.18 12.40
N ALA A 75 -4.42 -20.41 13.27
CA ALA A 75 -3.61 -20.93 14.36
C ALA A 75 -4.45 -21.82 15.30
N LYS A 76 -5.66 -21.37 15.68
CA LYS A 76 -6.59 -22.17 16.48
C LYS A 76 -7.01 -23.46 15.76
N ARG A 77 -7.24 -23.40 14.45
CA ARG A 77 -7.58 -24.56 13.64
C ARG A 77 -6.44 -25.58 13.62
N LEU A 78 -5.22 -25.13 13.34
CA LEU A 78 -4.03 -26.01 13.28
C LEU A 78 -3.76 -26.71 14.61
N VAL A 79 -3.87 -26.00 15.74
CA VAL A 79 -3.72 -26.59 17.06
C VAL A 79 -4.77 -27.66 17.34
N ARG A 80 -6.02 -27.39 17.03
CA ARG A 80 -7.11 -28.36 17.19
C ARG A 80 -6.88 -29.62 16.33
N ASP A 81 -6.47 -29.43 15.06
CA ASP A 81 -6.23 -30.54 14.13
C ASP A 81 -5.01 -31.37 14.56
N PHE A 82 -3.93 -30.72 15.04
CA PHE A 82 -2.76 -31.38 15.62
C PHE A 82 -3.15 -32.23 16.84
N ASN A 83 -3.86 -31.63 17.83
CA ASN A 83 -4.22 -32.33 19.05
C ASN A 83 -5.14 -33.52 18.80
N ARG A 84 -5.99 -33.49 17.76
CA ARG A 84 -6.79 -34.65 17.34
C ARG A 84 -5.90 -35.81 16.88
N ILE A 85 -4.80 -35.53 16.18
CA ILE A 85 -3.84 -36.57 15.74
C ILE A 85 -2.99 -37.03 16.92
N ALA A 86 -2.52 -36.12 17.75
CA ALA A 86 -1.71 -36.45 18.96
C ALA A 86 -2.41 -37.43 19.88
N GLN A 87 -3.74 -37.31 20.04
CA GLN A 87 -4.54 -38.29 20.83
C GLN A 87 -4.48 -39.73 20.26
N LEU A 88 -4.28 -39.89 18.95
CA LEU A 88 -4.18 -41.21 18.33
C LEU A 88 -2.78 -41.83 18.50
N THR A 89 -1.78 -41.02 18.71
CA THR A 89 -0.38 -41.44 18.83
C THR A 89 0.13 -41.47 20.27
N GLY A 90 -0.68 -40.98 21.24
CA GLY A 90 -0.28 -40.84 22.64
C GLY A 90 0.68 -39.66 22.89
N GLU A 91 0.81 -38.74 21.96
CA GLU A 91 1.62 -37.52 22.11
C GLU A 91 0.87 -36.45 22.95
N ASP A 92 1.65 -35.56 23.54
CA ASP A 92 1.11 -34.47 24.34
C ASP A 92 0.37 -33.44 23.48
N ASN A 93 -0.68 -32.85 24.05
CA ASN A 93 -1.41 -31.77 23.41
C ASN A 93 -0.57 -30.48 23.34
N VAL A 94 -0.60 -29.85 22.18
CA VAL A 94 -0.04 -28.51 22.00
C VAL A 94 -1.09 -27.46 22.40
N THR A 95 -0.67 -26.45 23.12
CA THR A 95 -1.47 -25.28 23.44
C THR A 95 -0.88 -24.03 22.83
N VAL A 96 -1.74 -23.19 22.31
CA VAL A 96 -1.37 -21.85 21.82
C VAL A 96 -2.16 -20.84 22.62
N ARG A 97 -1.47 -19.76 23.03
CA ARG A 97 -2.13 -18.63 23.68
C ARG A 97 -3.32 -18.18 22.84
N ASP A 98 -4.46 -17.98 23.50
CA ASP A 98 -5.62 -17.39 22.82
C ASP A 98 -5.29 -15.93 22.43
N VAL A 99 -5.33 -15.64 21.12
CA VAL A 99 -5.03 -14.34 20.56
C VAL A 99 -6.31 -13.78 19.96
N ASP A 100 -6.73 -12.62 20.45
CA ASP A 100 -7.74 -11.81 19.79
C ASP A 100 -7.13 -11.21 18.51
N GLY A 101 -7.53 -11.75 17.35
CA GLY A 101 -7.02 -11.31 16.03
C GLY A 101 -7.36 -9.85 15.74
N SER A 102 -8.52 -9.35 16.21
CA SER A 102 -8.87 -7.93 16.02
C SER A 102 -7.96 -7.01 16.83
N ALA A 103 -7.75 -7.31 18.12
CA ALA A 103 -6.81 -6.55 18.95
C ALA A 103 -5.37 -6.63 18.44
N LEU A 104 -4.96 -7.78 17.88
CA LEU A 104 -3.65 -7.93 17.24
C LEU A 104 -3.53 -7.03 16.00
N GLY A 105 -4.56 -6.98 15.16
CA GLY A 105 -4.62 -6.13 13.98
C GLY A 105 -4.50 -4.64 14.30
N GLU A 106 -5.20 -4.17 15.34
CA GLU A 106 -5.10 -2.77 15.78
C GLU A 106 -3.68 -2.44 16.32
N LYS A 107 -3.05 -3.36 17.04
CA LYS A 107 -1.67 -3.17 17.50
C LYS A 107 -0.68 -3.16 16.34
N ALA A 108 -0.87 -4.05 15.34
CA ALA A 108 -0.05 -4.07 14.13
C ALA A 108 -0.18 -2.76 13.34
N TRP A 109 -1.40 -2.23 13.22
CA TRP A 109 -1.67 -0.94 12.61
C TRP A 109 -0.96 0.21 13.35
N ALA A 110 -1.10 0.27 14.67
CA ALA A 110 -0.43 1.30 15.48
C ALA A 110 1.09 1.27 15.29
N GLY A 111 1.70 0.07 15.29
CA GLY A 111 3.12 -0.10 15.02
C GLY A 111 3.52 0.30 13.60
N PHE A 112 2.69 -0.02 12.62
CA PHE A 112 2.90 0.37 11.22
C PHE A 112 2.90 1.90 11.05
N VAL A 113 1.90 2.59 11.61
CA VAL A 113 1.82 4.07 11.56
C VAL A 113 3.01 4.71 12.27
N ASP A 114 3.42 4.17 13.42
CA ASP A 114 4.59 4.69 14.15
C ASP A 114 5.86 4.68 13.29
N VAL A 115 6.09 3.60 12.55
CA VAL A 115 7.22 3.49 11.62
C VAL A 115 7.08 4.46 10.44
N LEU A 116 5.87 4.60 9.84
CA LEU A 116 5.63 5.56 8.76
C LEU A 116 5.92 7.00 9.20
N VAL A 117 5.52 7.36 10.40
CA VAL A 117 5.71 8.72 10.92
C VAL A 117 7.14 8.96 11.38
N LYS A 118 7.70 8.08 12.22
CA LYS A 118 8.99 8.32 12.87
C LYS A 118 10.19 7.96 11.99
N ARG A 119 10.10 6.84 11.27
CA ARG A 119 11.23 6.32 10.50
C ARG A 119 11.17 6.78 9.05
N PHE A 120 10.00 6.72 8.42
CA PHE A 120 9.85 7.11 7.01
C PHE A 120 9.45 8.58 6.85
N ARG A 121 9.05 9.28 7.91
CA ARG A 121 8.66 10.70 7.88
C ARG A 121 7.72 10.98 6.71
N SER A 122 6.77 10.06 6.47
CA SER A 122 5.89 10.11 5.31
C SER A 122 4.99 11.34 5.32
N HIS A 123 4.84 11.96 4.16
CA HIS A 123 3.93 13.07 3.96
C HIS A 123 2.55 12.54 3.54
N SER A 124 1.51 12.96 4.24
CA SER A 124 0.13 12.58 3.90
C SER A 124 -0.46 13.52 2.85
N VAL A 125 -1.05 12.93 1.82
CA VAL A 125 -1.84 13.61 0.79
C VAL A 125 -3.30 13.21 0.98
N LEU A 126 -4.20 14.17 1.13
CA LEU A 126 -5.61 13.91 1.45
C LEU A 126 -6.39 13.60 0.17
N ALA A 127 -6.54 12.32 -0.15
CA ALA A 127 -7.22 11.86 -1.34
C ALA A 127 -8.75 12.05 -1.23
N LEU A 128 -9.31 11.93 -0.02
CA LEU A 128 -10.74 12.17 0.21
C LEU A 128 -11.17 13.64 0.05
N GLU A 129 -10.22 14.60 -0.03
CA GLU A 129 -10.50 15.99 -0.34
C GLU A 129 -10.64 16.29 -1.84
N VAL A 130 -10.34 15.32 -2.70
CA VAL A 130 -10.56 15.46 -4.14
C VAL A 130 -12.07 15.60 -4.41
N PRO A 131 -12.51 16.63 -5.14
CA PRO A 131 -13.92 16.75 -5.47
C PRO A 131 -14.41 15.53 -6.23
N ALA A 132 -15.45 14.85 -5.70
CA ALA A 132 -16.01 13.64 -6.28
C ALA A 132 -16.39 13.80 -7.77
N ARG A 133 -16.81 15.01 -8.17
CA ARG A 133 -17.12 15.33 -9.57
C ARG A 133 -15.96 14.98 -10.51
N ILE A 134 -14.72 15.32 -10.16
CA ILE A 134 -13.54 15.05 -11.00
C ILE A 134 -13.40 13.55 -11.25
N VAL A 135 -13.60 12.75 -10.21
CA VAL A 135 -13.50 11.29 -10.28
C VAL A 135 -14.67 10.70 -11.08
N PHE A 136 -15.90 11.22 -10.89
CA PHE A 136 -17.05 10.78 -11.66
C PHE A 136 -16.99 11.19 -13.14
N ASP A 137 -16.49 12.39 -13.46
CA ASP A 137 -16.27 12.79 -14.86
C ASP A 137 -15.31 11.80 -15.54
N ARG A 138 -14.20 11.42 -14.86
CA ARG A 138 -13.26 10.40 -15.34
C ARG A 138 -13.95 9.04 -15.54
N TYR A 139 -14.81 8.63 -14.62
CA TYR A 139 -15.57 7.38 -14.70
C TYR A 139 -16.51 7.34 -15.89
N PHE A 140 -17.29 8.42 -16.12
CA PHE A 140 -18.23 8.51 -17.24
C PHE A 140 -17.54 8.60 -18.60
N ASP A 141 -16.34 9.20 -18.63
CA ASP A 141 -15.49 9.28 -19.83
C ASP A 141 -14.75 7.95 -20.12
N GLY A 142 -14.82 6.95 -19.24
CA GLY A 142 -14.09 5.67 -19.37
C GLY A 142 -12.58 5.83 -19.35
N ARG A 143 -12.08 6.85 -18.63
CA ARG A 143 -10.65 7.12 -18.51
C ARG A 143 -10.03 6.28 -17.39
N PRO A 144 -8.76 5.88 -17.52
CA PRO A 144 -8.08 5.13 -16.47
C PRO A 144 -8.17 5.82 -15.08
N PRO A 145 -8.30 5.06 -13.98
CA PRO A 145 -8.16 3.61 -13.87
C PRO A 145 -9.42 2.82 -14.31
N PHE A 146 -10.49 3.49 -14.71
CA PHE A 146 -11.72 2.85 -15.17
C PHE A 146 -11.52 2.33 -16.61
N ASP A 147 -11.33 1.01 -16.75
CA ASP A 147 -11.09 0.36 -18.04
C ASP A 147 -12.37 -0.18 -18.69
N HIS A 148 -13.45 -0.31 -17.90
CA HIS A 148 -14.78 -0.75 -18.35
C HIS A 148 -15.89 -0.20 -17.44
N ARG A 149 -17.13 -0.19 -17.94
CA ARG A 149 -18.30 0.21 -17.15
C ARG A 149 -18.51 -0.75 -15.97
N GLY A 150 -18.67 -0.19 -14.77
CA GLY A 150 -18.83 -0.96 -13.53
C GLY A 150 -17.51 -1.29 -12.81
N SER A 151 -16.38 -0.81 -13.30
CA SER A 151 -15.11 -0.86 -12.56
C SER A 151 -15.27 -0.23 -11.17
N LYS A 152 -14.63 -0.86 -10.17
CA LYS A 152 -14.67 -0.41 -8.76
C LYS A 152 -13.43 0.39 -8.35
N GLU A 153 -12.65 0.85 -9.33
CA GLU A 153 -11.36 1.53 -9.15
C GLU A 153 -11.49 2.99 -8.68
N PHE A 154 -12.59 3.31 -7.97
CA PHE A 154 -12.79 4.65 -7.40
C PHE A 154 -11.69 5.06 -6.42
N PRO A 155 -11.23 4.20 -5.48
CA PRO A 155 -10.11 4.53 -4.60
C PRO A 155 -8.87 4.96 -5.38
N ASP A 156 -8.50 4.20 -6.42
CA ASP A 156 -7.33 4.48 -7.26
C ASP A 156 -7.47 5.80 -8.02
N ALA A 157 -8.68 6.10 -8.51
CA ALA A 157 -8.94 7.38 -9.18
C ALA A 157 -8.79 8.56 -8.22
N PHE A 158 -9.30 8.45 -6.99
CA PHE A 158 -9.10 9.47 -5.96
C PHE A 158 -7.63 9.64 -5.61
N ILE A 159 -6.87 8.54 -5.45
CA ILE A 159 -5.43 8.57 -5.16
C ILE A 159 -4.68 9.31 -6.28
N VAL A 160 -4.89 8.93 -7.54
CA VAL A 160 -4.17 9.53 -8.68
C VAL A 160 -4.46 11.03 -8.79
N GLU A 161 -5.73 11.42 -8.69
CA GLU A 161 -6.12 12.84 -8.77
C GLU A 161 -5.55 13.65 -7.60
N ALA A 162 -5.52 13.10 -6.38
CA ALA A 162 -4.92 13.75 -5.22
C ALA A 162 -3.42 13.98 -5.41
N LEU A 163 -2.70 12.92 -5.82
CA LEU A 163 -1.25 13.00 -6.06
C LEU A 163 -0.92 14.00 -7.17
N ALA A 164 -1.69 14.00 -8.27
CA ALA A 164 -1.50 14.95 -9.37
C ALA A 164 -1.73 16.40 -8.92
N ARG A 165 -2.81 16.65 -8.17
CA ARG A 165 -3.10 17.97 -7.60
C ARG A 165 -2.02 18.43 -6.63
N TYR A 166 -1.58 17.55 -5.74
CA TYR A 166 -0.50 17.82 -4.80
C TYR A 166 0.80 18.17 -5.54
N CYS A 167 1.17 17.41 -6.58
CA CYS A 167 2.35 17.65 -7.38
C CYS A 167 2.29 19.00 -8.10
N ASN A 168 1.14 19.33 -8.71
CA ASN A 168 0.93 20.60 -9.40
C ASN A 168 1.00 21.79 -8.44
N SER A 169 0.39 21.69 -7.25
CA SER A 169 0.38 22.78 -6.27
C SER A 169 1.75 23.03 -5.64
N ASN A 170 2.64 22.02 -5.62
CA ASN A 170 3.98 22.12 -5.06
C ASN A 170 5.08 22.20 -6.14
N GLU A 171 4.72 22.26 -7.43
CA GLU A 171 5.65 22.30 -8.57
C GLU A 171 6.68 21.17 -8.57
N ILE A 172 6.24 19.96 -8.19
CA ILE A 172 7.06 18.76 -8.12
C ILE A 172 6.54 17.66 -9.05
N SER A 173 7.40 16.68 -9.33
CA SER A 173 6.99 15.39 -9.91
C SER A 173 7.13 14.29 -8.86
N MET A 174 6.37 13.19 -9.02
CA MET A 174 6.35 12.08 -8.06
C MET A 174 6.34 10.74 -8.78
N TYR A 175 7.18 9.80 -8.33
CA TYR A 175 7.08 8.41 -8.77
C TYR A 175 5.89 7.73 -8.09
N VAL A 176 5.05 7.09 -8.89
CA VAL A 176 3.93 6.25 -8.43
C VAL A 176 4.33 4.78 -8.62
N VAL A 177 4.70 4.13 -7.52
CA VAL A 177 5.17 2.73 -7.53
C VAL A 177 4.00 1.81 -7.24
N SER A 178 3.58 1.04 -8.24
CA SER A 178 2.48 0.07 -8.14
C SER A 178 2.70 -1.11 -9.08
N GLY A 179 2.22 -2.29 -8.67
CA GLY A 179 2.05 -3.45 -9.53
C GLY A 179 0.79 -3.37 -10.39
N ASP A 180 -0.19 -2.54 -9.99
CA ASP A 180 -1.44 -2.37 -10.71
C ASP A 180 -1.26 -1.61 -12.03
N ALA A 181 -1.70 -2.22 -13.12
CA ALA A 181 -1.56 -1.64 -14.46
C ALA A 181 -2.53 -0.48 -14.70
N ALA A 182 -3.74 -0.55 -14.12
CA ALA A 182 -4.77 0.48 -14.27
C ALA A 182 -4.35 1.76 -13.53
N LEU A 183 -3.85 1.63 -12.28
CA LEU A 183 -3.30 2.73 -11.50
C LEU A 183 -2.12 3.39 -12.23
N ARG A 184 -1.17 2.59 -12.75
CA ARG A 184 -0.02 3.14 -13.50
C ARG A 184 -0.45 3.85 -14.77
N LYS A 185 -1.47 3.32 -15.48
CA LYS A 185 -2.02 3.95 -16.68
C LYS A 185 -2.68 5.28 -16.35
N ALA A 186 -3.45 5.34 -15.26
CA ALA A 186 -4.07 6.56 -14.78
C ALA A 186 -3.02 7.62 -14.38
N ALA A 187 -2.00 7.22 -13.62
CA ALA A 187 -0.89 8.11 -13.28
C ALA A 187 -0.15 8.64 -14.51
N GLY A 188 -0.01 7.80 -15.54
CA GLY A 188 0.64 8.19 -16.80
C GLY A 188 -0.09 9.24 -17.64
N GLU A 189 -1.35 9.56 -17.32
CA GLU A 189 -2.10 10.67 -17.95
C GLU A 189 -1.72 12.05 -17.38
N HIS A 190 -1.01 12.10 -16.25
CA HIS A 190 -0.55 13.32 -15.62
C HIS A 190 0.95 13.52 -15.84
N ASP A 191 1.36 14.69 -16.30
CA ASP A 191 2.78 14.98 -16.59
C ASP A 191 3.65 14.98 -15.33
N THR A 192 3.07 15.29 -14.18
CA THR A 192 3.76 15.33 -12.88
C THR A 192 3.89 13.98 -12.21
N LEU A 193 3.15 12.95 -12.67
CA LEU A 193 3.22 11.60 -12.12
C LEU A 193 4.05 10.68 -13.02
N LEU A 194 4.97 9.95 -12.42
CA LEU A 194 5.92 9.08 -13.09
C LEU A 194 5.63 7.62 -12.67
N PRO A 195 4.81 6.88 -13.45
CA PRO A 195 4.47 5.50 -13.09
C PRO A 195 5.70 4.60 -13.11
N TRP A 196 5.82 3.76 -12.06
CA TRP A 196 6.91 2.81 -11.88
C TRP A 196 6.37 1.43 -11.51
N ARG A 197 6.85 0.39 -12.19
CA ARG A 197 6.56 -1.00 -11.84
C ARG A 197 7.62 -1.50 -10.86
N HIS A 198 7.18 -2.09 -9.74
CA HIS A 198 8.05 -2.73 -8.75
C HIS A 198 8.21 -4.22 -9.00
#